data_b9ae031d3cbeb645b4aebc809670d1cd
#
_entry.id   b9ae031d3cbeb645b4aebc809670d1cd
#
_cell.length_a   1.000
_cell.length_b   1.000
_cell.length_c   1.000
_cell.angle_alpha   90.00
_cell.angle_beta   90.00
_cell.angle_gamma   90.00
#
_symmetry.space_group_name_H-M   'P 1'
#
loop_
_entity.id
_entity.type
_entity.pdbx_description
1 polymer ?
#
loop_
_entity_poly.entity_id
_entity_poly.type
_entity_poly.pdbx_seq_one_letter_code
_entity_poly.pdbx_strand_id
1 'polypeptide(L)'
;MDYRERRKEQARQTEAAILQAALELARANSFDKVSVRDICQRAGITTGAFYHHFRSKEDLLSRGFAPLDHHMEEALSGHGDDTPPERLWRILSTYAAFIQDQGWELVARYYQRRLDAPDDASSMDPTRYTLRSMVDCLRQAEAEGLLLPGWSVEWTADFFFRHFRGVVIDWVLHRGSYPLLPKLEQDYALFREIFQTR
;
A
#
# COMPACT_ATOMS: atom_id res chain seq x y z
N MET A 1 -27.50 -14.13 -1.62
CA MET A 1 -26.76 -12.97 -2.16
C MET A 1 -27.69 -12.25 -3.12
N ASP A 2 -28.02 -10.99 -2.81
CA ASP A 2 -28.90 -10.16 -3.63
C ASP A 2 -28.28 -9.85 -5.00
N TYR A 3 -29.11 -9.58 -6.02
CA TYR A 3 -28.67 -9.22 -7.37
C TYR A 3 -27.75 -7.97 -7.36
N ARG A 4 -28.03 -7.00 -6.48
CA ARG A 4 -27.18 -5.80 -6.30
C ARG A 4 -25.81 -6.13 -5.72
N GLU A 5 -25.73 -7.05 -4.78
CA GLU A 5 -24.47 -7.50 -4.17
C GLU A 5 -23.60 -8.24 -5.19
N ARG A 6 -24.19 -9.11 -6.01
CA ARG A 6 -23.49 -9.79 -7.10
C ARG A 6 -22.92 -8.82 -8.11
N ARG A 7 -23.66 -7.80 -8.50
CA ARG A 7 -23.15 -6.76 -9.43
C ARG A 7 -22.01 -5.95 -8.85
N LYS A 8 -22.07 -5.59 -7.57
CA LYS A 8 -20.99 -4.89 -6.87
C LYS A 8 -19.75 -5.77 -6.80
N GLU A 9 -19.88 -7.02 -6.46
CA GLU A 9 -18.77 -7.96 -6.38
C GLU A 9 -18.13 -8.19 -7.75
N GLN A 10 -18.93 -8.36 -8.79
CA GLN A 10 -18.43 -8.50 -10.16
C GLN A 10 -17.71 -7.23 -10.64
N ALA A 11 -18.19 -6.03 -10.27
CA ALA A 11 -17.53 -4.78 -10.57
C ALA A 11 -16.17 -4.67 -9.87
N ARG A 12 -16.07 -5.05 -8.59
CA ARG A 12 -14.81 -5.10 -7.84
C ARG A 12 -13.82 -6.08 -8.44
N GLN A 13 -14.27 -7.28 -8.80
CA GLN A 13 -13.42 -8.29 -9.45
C GLN A 13 -12.89 -7.80 -10.80
N THR A 14 -13.72 -7.14 -11.61
CA THR A 14 -13.29 -6.54 -12.87
C THR A 14 -12.27 -5.43 -12.66
N GLU A 15 -12.50 -4.56 -11.67
CA GLU A 15 -11.56 -3.50 -11.31
C GLU A 15 -10.21 -4.06 -10.84
N ALA A 16 -10.23 -5.08 -9.99
CA ALA A 16 -9.02 -5.76 -9.54
C ALA A 16 -8.26 -6.43 -10.70
N ALA A 17 -8.96 -7.07 -11.63
CA ALA A 17 -8.35 -7.68 -12.81
C ALA A 17 -7.70 -6.65 -13.74
N ILE A 18 -8.31 -5.47 -13.92
CA ILE A 18 -7.74 -4.36 -14.69
C ILE A 18 -6.44 -3.86 -14.03
N LEU A 19 -6.48 -3.60 -12.72
CA LEU A 19 -5.33 -3.15 -11.96
C LEU A 19 -4.19 -4.16 -12.00
N GLN A 20 -4.49 -5.44 -11.79
CA GLN A 20 -3.51 -6.51 -11.86
C GLN A 20 -2.85 -6.61 -13.25
N ALA A 21 -3.65 -6.57 -14.33
CA ALA A 21 -3.15 -6.58 -15.70
C ALA A 21 -2.23 -5.38 -15.98
N ALA A 22 -2.60 -4.20 -15.52
CA ALA A 22 -1.79 -2.99 -15.67
C ALA A 22 -0.45 -3.09 -14.94
N LEU A 23 -0.45 -3.63 -13.71
CA LEU A 23 0.76 -3.85 -12.92
C LEU A 23 1.70 -4.86 -13.60
N GLU A 24 1.19 -6.00 -14.06
CA GLU A 24 1.97 -7.02 -14.76
C GLU A 24 2.63 -6.47 -16.03
N LEU A 25 1.89 -5.69 -16.82
CA LEU A 25 2.42 -5.06 -18.03
C LEU A 25 3.45 -3.97 -17.71
N ALA A 26 3.24 -3.20 -16.63
CA ALA A 26 4.16 -2.17 -16.18
C ALA A 26 5.48 -2.76 -15.65
N ARG A 27 5.45 -3.94 -15.05
CA ARG A 27 6.68 -4.66 -14.64
C ARG A 27 7.50 -5.16 -15.83
N ALA A 28 6.84 -5.58 -16.89
CA ALA A 28 7.51 -6.06 -18.10
C ALA A 28 7.99 -4.93 -19.02
N ASN A 29 7.32 -3.78 -18.97
CA ASN A 29 7.59 -2.61 -19.80
C ASN A 29 7.34 -1.35 -18.99
N SER A 30 7.99 -0.22 -19.34
CA SER A 30 7.65 1.06 -18.71
C SER A 30 6.14 1.32 -18.83
N PHE A 31 5.50 1.79 -17.75
CA PHE A 31 4.06 2.12 -17.70
C PHE A 31 3.64 3.07 -18.84
N ASP A 32 4.53 3.96 -19.27
CA ASP A 32 4.27 4.89 -20.37
C ASP A 32 4.03 4.17 -21.71
N LYS A 33 4.67 3.02 -21.91
CA LYS A 33 4.54 2.22 -23.15
C LYS A 33 3.32 1.29 -23.14
N VAL A 34 2.70 1.07 -21.98
CA VAL A 34 1.51 0.24 -21.84
C VAL A 34 0.28 1.01 -22.33
N SER A 35 -0.47 0.47 -23.26
CA SER A 35 -1.72 1.06 -23.73
C SER A 35 -2.95 0.49 -22.99
N VAL A 36 -4.07 1.24 -23.02
CA VAL A 36 -5.36 0.74 -22.50
C VAL A 36 -5.77 -0.54 -23.23
N ARG A 37 -5.43 -0.68 -24.53
CA ARG A 37 -5.73 -1.87 -25.29
C ARG A 37 -4.97 -3.10 -24.79
N ASP A 38 -3.70 -2.93 -24.45
CA ASP A 38 -2.88 -4.02 -23.88
C ASP A 38 -3.44 -4.47 -22.54
N ILE A 39 -3.83 -3.50 -21.69
CA ILE A 39 -4.45 -3.78 -20.39
C ILE A 39 -5.76 -4.56 -20.57
N CYS A 40 -6.63 -4.11 -21.50
CA CYS A 40 -7.89 -4.80 -21.77
C CYS A 40 -7.69 -6.22 -22.29
N GLN A 41 -6.73 -6.40 -23.20
CA GLN A 41 -6.38 -7.72 -23.73
C GLN A 41 -5.87 -8.65 -22.63
N ARG A 42 -5.01 -8.15 -21.75
CA ARG A 42 -4.46 -8.92 -20.62
C ARG A 42 -5.52 -9.26 -19.58
N ALA A 43 -6.43 -8.33 -19.28
CA ALA A 43 -7.53 -8.51 -18.33
C ALA A 43 -8.72 -9.31 -18.89
N GLY A 44 -8.74 -9.63 -20.19
CA GLY A 44 -9.85 -10.33 -20.84
C GLY A 44 -11.14 -9.51 -20.92
N ILE A 45 -11.04 -8.19 -21.06
CA ILE A 45 -12.20 -7.28 -21.11
C ILE A 45 -12.20 -6.42 -22.38
N THR A 46 -13.32 -5.77 -22.64
CA THR A 46 -13.41 -4.75 -23.71
C THR A 46 -12.91 -3.38 -23.24
N THR A 47 -12.51 -2.52 -24.20
CA THR A 47 -12.17 -1.12 -23.89
C THR A 47 -13.36 -0.34 -23.33
N GLY A 48 -14.59 -0.66 -23.73
CA GLY A 48 -15.80 -0.10 -23.14
C GLY A 48 -15.93 -0.45 -21.64
N ALA A 49 -15.63 -1.70 -21.26
CA ALA A 49 -15.63 -2.12 -19.86
C ALA A 49 -14.54 -1.41 -19.05
N PHE A 50 -13.36 -1.20 -19.64
CA PHE A 50 -12.31 -0.40 -19.02
C PHE A 50 -12.78 1.02 -18.68
N TYR A 51 -13.34 1.75 -19.67
CA TYR A 51 -13.78 3.12 -19.48
C TYR A 51 -15.04 3.27 -18.58
N HIS A 52 -15.72 2.16 -18.30
CA HIS A 52 -16.75 2.13 -17.26
C HIS A 52 -16.14 2.23 -15.84
N HIS A 53 -14.94 1.69 -15.63
CA HIS A 53 -14.25 1.68 -14.34
C HIS A 53 -13.24 2.81 -14.17
N PHE A 54 -12.49 3.16 -15.22
CA PHE A 54 -11.38 4.11 -15.19
C PHE A 54 -11.51 5.14 -16.31
N ARG A 55 -11.27 6.41 -15.99
CA ARG A 55 -11.34 7.52 -16.95
C ARG A 55 -10.18 7.53 -17.95
N SER A 56 -9.00 7.05 -17.50
CA SER A 56 -7.79 6.97 -18.31
C SER A 56 -6.84 5.91 -17.72
N LYS A 57 -5.74 5.67 -18.41
CA LYS A 57 -4.66 4.81 -17.91
C LYS A 57 -4.03 5.39 -16.63
N GLU A 58 -3.90 6.70 -16.55
CA GLU A 58 -3.34 7.42 -15.40
C GLU A 58 -4.27 7.34 -14.18
N ASP A 59 -5.58 7.18 -14.40
CA ASP A 59 -6.55 6.97 -13.31
C ASP A 59 -6.31 5.66 -12.55
N LEU A 60 -5.69 4.66 -13.19
CA LEU A 60 -5.23 3.44 -12.52
C LEU A 60 -4.22 3.75 -11.40
N LEU A 61 -3.37 4.77 -11.59
CA LEU A 61 -2.37 5.14 -10.60
C LEU A 61 -2.99 5.70 -9.32
N SER A 62 -4.12 6.42 -9.43
CA SER A 62 -4.83 6.94 -8.26
C SER A 62 -5.49 5.83 -7.44
N ARG A 63 -5.84 4.71 -8.09
CA ARG A 63 -6.43 3.53 -7.45
C ARG A 63 -5.45 2.36 -7.27
N GLY A 64 -4.21 2.53 -7.74
CA GLY A 64 -3.21 1.47 -7.87
C GLY A 64 -2.76 0.82 -6.56
N PHE A 65 -3.12 1.42 -5.40
CA PHE A 65 -2.90 0.81 -4.09
C PHE A 65 -4.16 0.13 -3.50
N ALA A 66 -5.27 0.04 -4.23
CA ALA A 66 -6.38 -0.80 -3.78
C ALA A 66 -5.98 -2.30 -3.66
N PRO A 67 -5.15 -2.87 -4.55
CA PRO A 67 -4.59 -4.20 -4.36
C PRO A 67 -3.72 -4.34 -3.11
N LEU A 68 -3.10 -3.25 -2.64
CA LEU A 68 -2.30 -3.27 -1.42
C LEU A 68 -3.14 -3.59 -0.19
N ASP A 69 -4.31 -2.97 -0.02
CA ASP A 69 -5.13 -3.23 1.17
C ASP A 69 -5.56 -4.70 1.23
N HIS A 70 -5.91 -5.30 0.10
CA HIS A 70 -6.21 -6.74 0.02
C HIS A 70 -4.98 -7.60 0.29
N HIS A 71 -3.85 -7.28 -0.31
CA HIS A 71 -2.58 -7.97 -0.06
C HIS A 71 -2.18 -7.92 1.42
N MET A 72 -2.33 -6.75 2.06
CA MET A 72 -2.05 -6.56 3.48
C MET A 72 -3.00 -7.38 4.35
N GLU A 73 -4.30 -7.40 4.02
CA GLU A 73 -5.31 -8.18 4.75
C GLU A 73 -5.00 -9.68 4.70
N GLU A 74 -4.65 -10.20 3.52
CA GLU A 74 -4.26 -11.61 3.35
C GLU A 74 -2.96 -11.93 4.11
N ALA A 75 -1.93 -11.11 3.94
CA ALA A 75 -0.61 -11.36 4.53
C ALA A 75 -0.56 -11.20 6.06
N LEU A 76 -1.45 -10.38 6.63
CA LEU A 76 -1.55 -10.18 8.07
C LEU A 76 -2.56 -11.13 8.74
N SER A 77 -3.34 -11.86 7.97
CA SER A 77 -4.27 -12.87 8.50
C SER A 77 -3.50 -14.03 9.14
N GLY A 78 -4.01 -14.56 10.25
CA GLY A 78 -3.41 -15.73 10.92
C GLY A 78 -2.22 -15.43 11.84
N HIS A 79 -1.84 -14.17 12.05
CA HIS A 79 -0.72 -13.76 12.91
C HIS A 79 -1.19 -13.05 14.19
N GLY A 80 -2.23 -13.59 14.84
CA GLY A 80 -2.83 -13.03 16.06
C GLY A 80 -1.92 -13.07 17.30
N ASP A 81 -0.91 -13.93 17.30
CA ASP A 81 -0.01 -14.13 18.43
C ASP A 81 1.24 -13.23 18.41
N ASP A 82 1.41 -12.42 17.36
CA ASP A 82 2.52 -11.46 17.28
C ASP A 82 2.43 -10.42 18.41
N THR A 83 3.56 -10.16 19.06
CA THR A 83 3.69 -9.00 19.96
C THR A 83 3.54 -7.68 19.17
N PRO A 84 3.13 -6.57 19.80
CA PRO A 84 2.98 -5.30 19.10
C PRO A 84 4.22 -4.86 18.27
N PRO A 85 5.48 -4.99 18.76
CA PRO A 85 6.64 -4.71 17.92
C PRO A 85 6.75 -5.64 16.70
N GLU A 86 6.54 -6.95 16.86
CA GLU A 86 6.59 -7.91 15.76
C GLU A 86 5.50 -7.64 14.73
N ARG A 87 4.30 -7.34 15.20
CA ARG A 87 3.16 -7.00 14.33
C ARG A 87 3.41 -5.71 13.56
N LEU A 88 3.95 -4.67 14.20
CA LEU A 88 4.31 -3.43 13.52
C LEU A 88 5.36 -3.66 12.44
N TRP A 89 6.39 -4.44 12.74
CA TRP A 89 7.40 -4.83 11.76
C TRP A 89 6.78 -5.60 10.59
N ARG A 90 5.91 -6.54 10.86
CA ARG A 90 5.21 -7.30 9.81
C ARG A 90 4.38 -6.39 8.89
N ILE A 91 3.67 -5.42 9.45
CA ILE A 91 2.93 -4.42 8.66
C ILE A 91 3.88 -3.66 7.73
N LEU A 92 4.96 -3.10 8.28
CA LEU A 92 5.92 -2.29 7.52
C LEU A 92 6.67 -3.11 6.47
N SER A 93 7.15 -4.31 6.83
CA SER A 93 7.91 -5.19 5.93
C SER A 93 7.04 -5.73 4.79
N THR A 94 5.81 -6.13 5.06
CA THR A 94 4.85 -6.57 4.02
C THR A 94 4.55 -5.44 3.05
N TYR A 95 4.33 -4.23 3.57
CA TYR A 95 4.11 -3.06 2.72
C TYR A 95 5.34 -2.74 1.87
N ALA A 96 6.55 -2.80 2.45
CA ALA A 96 7.79 -2.56 1.72
C ALA A 96 8.03 -3.59 0.62
N ALA A 97 7.78 -4.87 0.89
CA ALA A 97 7.89 -5.94 -0.09
C ALA A 97 6.93 -5.71 -1.25
N PHE A 98 5.67 -5.36 -0.96
CA PHE A 98 4.70 -5.02 -1.99
C PHE A 98 5.17 -3.85 -2.86
N ILE A 99 5.63 -2.74 -2.25
CA ILE A 99 6.14 -1.57 -2.96
C ILE A 99 7.33 -1.92 -3.85
N GLN A 100 8.29 -2.67 -3.32
CA GLN A 100 9.48 -3.08 -4.07
C GLN A 100 9.10 -3.95 -5.28
N ASP A 101 8.12 -4.84 -5.12
CA ASP A 101 7.61 -5.70 -6.18
C ASP A 101 6.89 -4.93 -7.30
N GLN A 102 6.26 -3.78 -7.00
CA GLN A 102 5.69 -2.90 -8.02
C GLN A 102 6.76 -2.25 -8.92
N GLY A 103 7.98 -2.11 -8.43
CA GLY A 103 9.06 -1.42 -9.12
C GLY A 103 9.02 0.10 -8.96
N TRP A 104 10.21 0.70 -8.94
CA TRP A 104 10.38 2.13 -8.63
C TRP A 104 9.67 3.06 -9.62
N GLU A 105 9.59 2.68 -10.91
CA GLU A 105 8.96 3.52 -11.94
C GLU A 105 7.45 3.72 -11.68
N LEU A 106 6.76 2.63 -11.34
CA LEU A 106 5.32 2.69 -11.06
C LEU A 106 5.06 3.46 -9.76
N VAL A 107 5.89 3.24 -8.75
CA VAL A 107 5.79 3.96 -7.47
C VAL A 107 6.09 5.45 -7.66
N ALA A 108 7.08 5.81 -8.49
CA ALA A 108 7.35 7.21 -8.86
C ALA A 108 6.14 7.90 -9.50
N ARG A 109 5.50 7.22 -10.47
CA ARG A 109 4.28 7.73 -11.13
C ARG A 109 3.13 7.92 -10.16
N TYR A 110 2.95 6.99 -9.23
CA TYR A 110 1.95 7.12 -8.18
C TYR A 110 2.18 8.38 -7.34
N TYR A 111 3.39 8.61 -6.85
CA TYR A 111 3.69 9.81 -6.05
C TYR A 111 3.57 11.09 -6.87
N GLN A 112 4.02 11.09 -8.12
CA GLN A 112 3.87 12.23 -9.01
C GLN A 112 2.38 12.59 -9.19
N ARG A 113 1.53 11.61 -9.48
CA ARG A 113 0.08 11.80 -9.59
C ARG A 113 -0.53 12.39 -8.33
N ARG A 114 -0.07 11.96 -7.15
CA ARG A 114 -0.56 12.48 -5.86
C ARG A 114 -0.13 13.92 -5.59
N LEU A 115 1.01 14.33 -6.07
CA LEU A 115 1.48 15.73 -5.99
C LEU A 115 0.70 16.63 -6.94
N ASP A 116 0.32 16.10 -8.12
CA ASP A 116 -0.46 16.84 -9.11
C ASP A 116 -1.95 16.99 -8.72
N ALA A 117 -2.47 16.13 -7.88
CA ALA A 117 -3.86 16.15 -7.42
C ALA A 117 -3.92 16.01 -5.88
N PRO A 118 -3.56 17.06 -5.13
CA PRO A 118 -3.45 17.01 -3.67
C PRO A 118 -4.79 16.78 -2.93
N ASP A 119 -5.94 17.08 -3.56
CA ASP A 119 -7.26 16.95 -2.93
C ASP A 119 -7.70 15.48 -2.74
N ASP A 120 -7.05 14.53 -3.41
CA ASP A 120 -7.26 13.09 -3.23
C ASP A 120 -6.45 12.54 -2.04
N ALA A 121 -6.07 13.40 -1.14
CA ALA A 121 -4.83 13.34 -0.39
C ALA A 121 -4.90 12.77 1.00
N SER A 122 -5.86 12.00 1.41
CA SER A 122 -5.69 11.37 2.72
C SER A 122 -4.78 10.13 2.64
N SER A 123 -3.47 10.39 2.64
CA SER A 123 -2.50 9.33 2.92
C SER A 123 -2.65 8.76 4.34
N MET A 124 -3.36 9.50 5.19
CA MET A 124 -3.78 9.15 6.55
C MET A 124 -5.27 8.81 6.60
N ASP A 125 -5.84 8.27 5.52
CA ASP A 125 -7.21 7.79 5.51
C ASP A 125 -7.33 6.61 6.49
N PRO A 126 -8.03 6.78 7.63
CA PRO A 126 -8.17 5.74 8.65
C PRO A 126 -8.98 4.53 8.17
N THR A 127 -9.63 4.63 7.01
CA THR A 127 -10.35 3.51 6.39
C THR A 127 -9.40 2.54 5.69
N ARG A 128 -8.17 2.98 5.34
CA ARG A 128 -7.16 2.14 4.72
C ARG A 128 -6.69 1.05 5.68
N TYR A 129 -6.68 -0.18 5.20
CA TYR A 129 -6.35 -1.36 6.01
C TYR A 129 -4.99 -1.23 6.69
N THR A 130 -3.97 -0.81 5.97
CA THR A 130 -2.59 -0.67 6.49
C THR A 130 -2.53 0.31 7.66
N LEU A 131 -3.13 1.49 7.51
CA LEU A 131 -3.11 2.50 8.58
C LEU A 131 -3.91 2.06 9.80
N ARG A 132 -5.09 1.50 9.57
CA ARG A 132 -5.93 0.95 10.64
C ARG A 132 -5.19 -0.13 11.41
N SER A 133 -4.57 -1.09 10.74
CA SER A 133 -3.79 -2.17 11.36
C SER A 133 -2.62 -1.65 12.19
N MET A 134 -1.95 -0.58 11.73
CA MET A 134 -0.89 0.08 12.49
C MET A 134 -1.42 0.77 13.75
N VAL A 135 -2.52 1.51 13.63
CA VAL A 135 -3.16 2.17 14.77
C VAL A 135 -3.66 1.13 15.79
N ASP A 136 -4.30 0.06 15.35
CA ASP A 136 -4.80 -1.01 16.22
C ASP A 136 -3.63 -1.73 16.95
N CYS A 137 -2.52 -1.96 16.27
CA CYS A 137 -1.29 -2.49 16.86
C CYS A 137 -0.73 -1.57 17.97
N LEU A 138 -0.67 -0.27 17.70
CA LEU A 138 -0.16 0.71 18.68
C LEU A 138 -1.12 0.91 19.86
N ARG A 139 -2.42 0.84 19.66
CA ARG A 139 -3.42 0.83 20.75
C ARG A 139 -3.27 -0.40 21.64
N GLN A 140 -3.00 -1.54 21.07
CA GLN A 140 -2.69 -2.74 21.85
C GLN A 140 -1.43 -2.53 22.69
N ALA A 141 -0.35 -2.00 22.08
CA ALA A 141 0.89 -1.68 22.81
C ALA A 141 0.66 -0.69 23.97
N GLU A 142 -0.16 0.33 23.75
CA GLU A 142 -0.53 1.28 24.80
C GLU A 142 -1.30 0.60 25.94
N ALA A 143 -2.32 -0.21 25.61
CA ALA A 143 -3.12 -0.94 26.59
C ALA A 143 -2.30 -1.93 27.42
N GLU A 144 -1.26 -2.52 26.84
CA GLU A 144 -0.32 -3.42 27.50
C GLU A 144 0.80 -2.69 28.26
N GLY A 145 0.82 -1.35 28.20
CA GLY A 145 1.85 -0.51 28.85
C GLY A 145 3.24 -0.68 28.20
N LEU A 146 3.29 -1.06 26.94
CA LEU A 146 4.52 -1.25 26.18
C LEU A 146 4.94 0.02 25.42
N LEU A 147 4.03 0.97 25.19
CA LEU A 147 4.37 2.22 24.54
C LEU A 147 5.03 3.19 25.51
N LEU A 148 6.09 3.88 25.08
CA LEU A 148 6.76 4.87 25.93
C LEU A 148 5.81 5.99 26.33
N PRO A 149 5.84 6.46 27.59
CA PRO A 149 5.00 7.56 28.05
C PRO A 149 5.23 8.86 27.25
N GLY A 150 4.14 9.57 26.97
CA GLY A 150 4.18 10.85 26.26
C GLY A 150 4.04 10.75 24.73
N TRP A 151 3.91 9.56 24.20
CA TRP A 151 3.69 9.31 22.78
C TRP A 151 2.25 8.86 22.56
N SER A 152 1.44 9.66 21.85
CA SER A 152 0.10 9.22 21.50
C SER A 152 0.13 8.21 20.34
N VAL A 153 -0.85 7.33 20.32
CA VAL A 153 -1.01 6.33 19.25
C VAL A 153 -1.09 6.99 17.88
N GLU A 154 -1.89 8.05 17.76
CA GLU A 154 -2.12 8.76 16.50
C GLU A 154 -0.84 9.43 15.99
N TRP A 155 -0.10 10.09 16.89
CA TRP A 155 1.18 10.71 16.50
C TRP A 155 2.20 9.65 16.10
N THR A 156 2.27 8.55 16.83
CA THR A 156 3.21 7.46 16.56
C THR A 156 2.90 6.79 15.22
N ALA A 157 1.62 6.52 14.93
CA ALA A 157 1.20 5.98 13.64
C ALA A 157 1.54 6.93 12.48
N ASP A 158 1.26 8.23 12.64
CA ASP A 158 1.61 9.26 11.64
C ASP A 158 3.14 9.34 11.44
N PHE A 159 3.91 9.29 12.52
CA PHE A 159 5.37 9.30 12.45
C PHE A 159 5.91 8.12 11.63
N PHE A 160 5.50 6.90 11.92
CA PHE A 160 5.91 5.71 11.17
C PHE A 160 5.50 5.81 9.70
N PHE A 161 4.29 6.27 9.44
CA PHE A 161 3.81 6.37 8.06
C PHE A 161 4.57 7.43 7.25
N ARG A 162 4.88 8.58 7.87
CA ARG A 162 5.70 9.63 7.23
C ARG A 162 7.13 9.17 7.00
N HIS A 163 7.73 8.51 7.99
CA HIS A 163 9.09 7.97 7.87
C HIS A 163 9.14 6.93 6.74
N PHE A 164 8.25 5.95 6.78
CA PHE A 164 8.16 4.91 5.75
C PHE A 164 8.02 5.51 4.34
N ARG A 165 7.15 6.50 4.18
CA ARG A 165 6.99 7.21 2.91
C ARG A 165 8.27 7.91 2.49
N GLY A 166 9.00 8.50 3.42
CA GLY A 166 10.32 9.10 3.18
C GLY A 166 11.31 8.08 2.62
N VAL A 167 11.39 6.89 3.23
CA VAL A 167 12.25 5.79 2.76
C VAL A 167 11.85 5.32 1.36
N VAL A 168 10.56 5.19 1.07
CA VAL A 168 10.07 4.81 -0.27
C VAL A 168 10.41 5.89 -1.31
N ILE A 169 10.24 7.16 -0.97
CA ILE A 169 10.59 8.27 -1.88
C ILE A 169 12.11 8.30 -2.13
N ASP A 170 12.93 8.12 -1.09
CA ASP A 170 14.38 8.00 -1.25
C ASP A 170 14.76 6.85 -2.19
N TRP A 171 14.14 5.69 -2.02
CA TRP A 171 14.32 4.54 -2.90
C TRP A 171 13.92 4.85 -4.36
N VAL A 172 12.83 5.58 -4.57
CA VAL A 172 12.40 6.04 -5.91
C VAL A 172 13.42 7.00 -6.51
N LEU A 173 13.92 7.97 -5.74
CA LEU A 173 14.94 8.92 -6.18
C LEU A 173 16.25 8.21 -6.61
N HIS A 174 16.56 7.10 -5.96
CA HIS A 174 17.68 6.21 -6.32
C HIS A 174 17.31 5.14 -7.38
N ARG A 175 16.15 5.26 -8.03
CA ARG A 175 15.69 4.34 -9.09
C ARG A 175 15.68 2.88 -8.69
N GLY A 176 15.36 2.59 -7.43
CA GLY A 176 15.31 1.23 -6.92
C GLY A 176 16.69 0.52 -6.88
N SER A 177 17.79 1.27 -6.82
CA SER A 177 19.16 0.72 -6.93
C SER A 177 19.60 -0.10 -5.72
N TYR A 178 18.82 -0.10 -4.65
CA TYR A 178 19.06 -0.89 -3.44
C TYR A 178 17.79 -1.61 -2.99
N PRO A 179 17.89 -2.72 -2.24
CA PRO A 179 16.72 -3.40 -1.70
C PRO A 179 16.10 -2.56 -0.58
N LEU A 180 14.78 -2.32 -0.68
CA LEU A 180 14.04 -1.45 0.25
C LEU A 180 13.94 -2.08 1.65
N LEU A 181 13.74 -3.39 1.73
CA LEU A 181 13.48 -4.09 2.99
C LEU A 181 14.66 -4.01 3.98
N PRO A 182 15.92 -4.31 3.61
CA PRO A 182 17.05 -4.18 4.53
C PRO A 182 17.28 -2.75 5.03
N LYS A 183 16.99 -1.74 4.20
CA LYS A 183 17.06 -0.34 4.59
C LYS A 183 16.04 -0.03 5.69
N LEU A 184 14.81 -0.46 5.49
CA LEU A 184 13.72 -0.28 6.45
C LEU A 184 13.98 -1.05 7.76
N GLU A 185 14.59 -2.23 7.68
CA GLU A 185 14.95 -3.04 8.86
C GLU A 185 15.93 -2.32 9.78
N GLN A 186 16.95 -1.66 9.19
CA GLN A 186 17.90 -0.85 9.94
C GLN A 186 17.20 0.32 10.65
N ASP A 187 16.30 1.01 9.95
CA ASP A 187 15.55 2.11 10.52
C ASP A 187 14.59 1.62 11.61
N TYR A 188 13.94 0.48 11.40
CA TYR A 188 13.05 -0.13 12.39
C TYR A 188 13.77 -0.55 13.66
N ALA A 189 15.01 -1.03 13.56
CA ALA A 189 15.80 -1.38 14.73
C ALA A 189 16.01 -0.19 15.69
N LEU A 190 16.08 1.03 15.15
CA LEU A 190 16.13 2.26 15.97
C LEU A 190 14.73 2.60 16.55
N PHE A 191 13.69 2.46 15.75
CA PHE A 191 12.35 2.87 16.15
C PHE A 191 11.66 1.93 17.11
N ARG A 192 12.02 0.63 17.11
CA ARG A 192 11.43 -0.30 18.06
C ARG A 192 11.74 0.04 19.52
N GLU A 193 12.73 0.91 19.77
CA GLU A 193 13.04 1.44 21.11
C GLU A 193 11.90 2.31 21.69
N ILE A 194 10.87 2.66 20.90
CA ILE A 194 9.63 3.26 21.42
C ILE A 194 8.81 2.28 22.27
N PHE A 195 9.05 0.98 22.10
CA PHE A 195 8.42 -0.04 22.92
C PHE A 195 9.27 -0.32 24.17
N GLN A 196 8.62 -0.31 25.31
CA GLN A 196 9.30 -0.71 26.56
C GLN A 196 9.56 -2.22 26.51
N THR A 197 10.80 -2.62 26.75
CA THR A 197 11.13 -4.01 27.05
C THR A 197 10.74 -4.27 28.51
N ARG A 198 9.86 -5.25 28.73
CA ARG A 198 9.59 -5.77 30.07
C ARG A 198 10.76 -6.62 30.57
#